data_1814e4f080407adfd1e4ff75342e777e
#
_entry.id   1814e4f080407adfd1e4ff75342e777e
#
_cell.length_a   1.000
_cell.length_b   1.000
_cell.length_c   1.000
_cell.angle_alpha   90.00
_cell.angle_beta   90.00
_cell.angle_gamma   90.00
#
_symmetry.space_group_name_H-M   'P 1'
#
loop_
_entity.id
_entity.type
_entity.pdbx_description
1 polymer ?
#
loop_
_entity_poly.entity_id
_entity_poly.type
_entity_poly.pdbx_seq_one_letter_code
_entity_poly.pdbx_strand_id
1 'polypeptide(L)'
;MITIKLFAILKDKTGRDELHLSSRSSTIAELLKEVSDAYPALSGILSSGRILTSVNQEFVKGDAPVKDGDEVALMPPFSGGSGAHGRICIQTGPFSLDEEIERLKQASPAIGAIVTFLGTTRDISREKPVAKLEFEHYPGMAEKKLGEIRARAIREYGLIDVTIIHRTGVMPVGENIVLIAVAAKHRDEAFKACRFCIDEL
;
A
#
# COMPACT_ATOMS: atom_id res chain seq x y z
N MET A 1 13.36 27.59 7.47
CA MET A 1 12.70 27.07 6.24
C MET A 1 12.67 25.56 6.34
N ILE A 2 11.49 24.94 6.24
CA ILE A 2 11.33 23.48 6.26
C ILE A 2 11.35 22.96 4.83
N THR A 3 12.11 21.92 4.57
CA THR A 3 12.14 21.23 3.27
C THR A 3 11.17 20.05 3.32
N ILE A 4 10.19 20.02 2.42
CA ILE A 4 9.18 18.96 2.36
C ILE A 4 9.42 18.13 1.11
N LYS A 5 9.80 16.87 1.26
CA LYS A 5 9.96 15.91 0.15
C LYS A 5 8.65 15.21 -0.18
N LEU A 6 8.31 15.19 -1.45
CA LEU A 6 7.08 14.62 -1.97
C LEU A 6 7.36 13.34 -2.75
N PHE A 7 6.55 12.31 -2.49
CA PHE A 7 6.68 11.01 -3.14
C PHE A 7 5.40 10.60 -3.87
N ALA A 8 5.57 9.80 -4.93
CA ALA A 8 4.49 9.21 -5.73
C ALA A 8 3.43 10.24 -6.13
N ILE A 9 2.14 9.98 -5.87
CA ILE A 9 1.02 10.83 -6.27
C ILE A 9 1.13 12.29 -5.79
N LEU A 10 1.85 12.57 -4.69
CA LEU A 10 2.07 13.94 -4.22
C LEU A 10 3.00 14.70 -5.17
N LYS A 11 4.05 14.03 -5.67
CA LYS A 11 4.95 14.53 -6.70
C LYS A 11 4.19 14.75 -8.02
N ASP A 12 3.39 13.77 -8.44
CA ASP A 12 2.64 13.84 -9.70
C ASP A 12 1.64 15.01 -9.71
N LYS A 13 0.95 15.25 -8.58
CA LYS A 13 -0.02 16.33 -8.46
C LYS A 13 0.59 17.74 -8.40
N THR A 14 1.82 17.88 -7.91
CA THR A 14 2.51 19.16 -7.78
C THR A 14 3.49 19.42 -8.91
N GLY A 15 3.93 18.39 -9.62
CA GLY A 15 5.03 18.44 -10.58
C GLY A 15 6.40 18.73 -9.92
N ARG A 16 6.52 18.53 -8.60
CA ARG A 16 7.72 18.87 -7.81
C ARG A 16 8.12 17.72 -6.92
N ASP A 17 9.42 17.53 -6.75
CA ASP A 17 9.99 16.53 -5.85
C ASP A 17 10.04 17.03 -4.40
N GLU A 18 10.17 18.35 -4.23
CA GLU A 18 10.28 19.00 -2.94
C GLU A 18 9.62 20.39 -2.94
N LEU A 19 9.20 20.80 -1.75
CA LEU A 19 8.67 22.12 -1.46
C LEU A 19 9.51 22.76 -0.35
N HIS A 20 9.71 24.08 -0.44
CA HIS A 20 10.39 24.85 0.59
C HIS A 20 9.38 25.83 1.19
N LEU A 21 9.07 25.65 2.48
CA LEU A 21 8.14 26.50 3.20
C LEU A 21 8.87 27.28 4.30
N SER A 22 8.67 28.60 4.29
CA SER A 22 9.02 29.45 5.43
C SER A 22 7.92 29.33 6.48
N SER A 23 7.84 28.15 7.09
CA SER A 23 6.77 27.77 8.00
C SER A 23 7.09 28.22 9.43
N ARG A 24 6.04 28.57 10.18
CA ARG A 24 6.06 28.76 11.64
C ARG A 24 5.42 27.57 12.36
N SER A 25 5.06 26.54 11.62
CA SER A 25 4.46 25.33 12.19
C SER A 25 5.43 24.69 13.18
N SER A 26 4.89 24.29 14.31
CA SER A 26 5.63 23.61 15.39
C SER A 26 5.36 22.11 15.41
N THR A 27 4.36 21.65 14.66
CA THR A 27 3.97 20.24 14.58
C THR A 27 3.67 19.82 13.14
N ILE A 28 3.68 18.49 12.92
CA ILE A 28 3.34 17.88 11.64
C ILE A 28 1.91 18.24 11.20
N ALA A 29 0.94 18.26 12.13
CA ALA A 29 -0.45 18.58 11.79
C ALA A 29 -0.60 20.01 11.27
N GLU A 30 0.05 20.97 11.92
CA GLU A 30 0.09 22.37 11.46
C GLU A 30 0.77 22.49 10.09
N LEU A 31 1.90 21.79 9.91
CA LEU A 31 2.64 21.78 8.64
C LEU A 31 1.81 21.21 7.50
N LEU A 32 1.13 20.07 7.73
CA LEU A 32 0.25 19.46 6.72
C LEU A 32 -0.91 20.37 6.32
N LYS A 33 -1.47 21.10 7.29
CA LYS A 33 -2.51 22.10 7.01
C LYS A 33 -1.95 23.24 6.15
N GLU A 34 -0.79 23.79 6.49
CA GLU A 34 -0.14 24.85 5.72
C GLU A 34 0.18 24.39 4.27
N VAL A 35 0.66 23.15 4.11
CA VAL A 35 0.88 22.53 2.79
C VAL A 35 -0.44 22.40 2.03
N SER A 36 -1.50 21.95 2.70
CA SER A 36 -2.83 21.79 2.10
C SER A 36 -3.41 23.13 1.61
N ASP A 37 -3.20 24.19 2.37
CA ASP A 37 -3.66 25.54 2.02
C ASP A 37 -2.84 26.12 0.84
N ALA A 38 -1.52 25.90 0.85
CA ALA A 38 -0.63 26.36 -0.22
C ALA A 38 -0.78 25.54 -1.52
N TYR A 39 -1.13 24.27 -1.40
CA TYR A 39 -1.27 23.33 -2.53
C TYR A 39 -2.62 22.58 -2.46
N PRO A 40 -3.74 23.20 -2.89
CA PRO A 40 -5.08 22.63 -2.81
C PRO A 40 -5.23 21.26 -3.50
N ALA A 41 -4.39 20.98 -4.53
CA ALA A 41 -4.35 19.69 -5.20
C ALA A 41 -3.96 18.53 -4.29
N LEU A 42 -3.32 18.80 -3.16
CA LEU A 42 -2.90 17.81 -2.16
C LEU A 42 -3.91 17.65 -1.01
N SER A 43 -4.85 18.58 -0.83
CA SER A 43 -5.69 18.68 0.38
C SER A 43 -6.45 17.39 0.67
N GLY A 44 -7.08 16.75 -0.34
CA GLY A 44 -7.82 15.51 -0.18
C GLY A 44 -6.95 14.32 0.24
N ILE A 45 -5.66 14.32 -0.14
CA ILE A 45 -4.71 13.26 0.22
C ILE A 45 -4.19 13.51 1.64
N LEU A 46 -3.80 14.74 1.94
CA LEU A 46 -3.25 15.13 3.25
C LEU A 46 -4.28 14.98 4.37
N SER A 47 -5.55 15.31 4.10
CA SER A 47 -6.65 15.18 5.07
C SER A 47 -7.14 13.74 5.26
N SER A 48 -6.72 12.78 4.45
CA SER A 48 -7.13 11.36 4.56
C SER A 48 -6.62 10.67 5.83
N GLY A 49 -5.68 11.27 6.55
CA GLY A 49 -5.03 10.69 7.74
C GLY A 49 -4.14 9.47 7.44
N ARG A 50 -3.88 9.18 6.16
CA ARG A 50 -3.12 8.01 5.71
C ARG A 50 -1.71 8.33 5.22
N ILE A 51 -1.25 9.56 5.38
CA ILE A 51 0.11 9.97 5.00
C ILE A 51 1.11 9.43 6.02
N LEU A 52 2.12 8.72 5.53
CA LEU A 52 3.30 8.39 6.31
C LEU A 52 4.23 9.60 6.29
N THR A 53 4.68 10.01 7.46
CA THR A 53 5.55 11.16 7.61
C THR A 53 6.86 10.75 8.26
N SER A 54 7.97 11.23 7.74
CA SER A 54 9.25 11.17 8.43
C SER A 54 9.82 12.58 8.62
N VAL A 55 10.52 12.78 9.73
CA VAL A 55 11.28 14.00 10.03
C VAL A 55 12.75 13.61 10.12
N ASN A 56 13.60 14.25 9.32
CA ASN A 56 15.03 13.96 9.26
C ASN A 56 15.33 12.45 9.08
N GLN A 57 14.57 11.81 8.17
CA GLN A 57 14.65 10.38 7.80
C GLN A 57 14.15 9.39 8.87
N GLU A 58 13.62 9.86 10.00
CA GLU A 58 12.98 9.02 11.01
C GLU A 58 11.45 9.07 10.88
N PHE A 59 10.81 7.89 10.81
CA PHE A 59 9.35 7.81 10.78
C PHE A 59 8.74 8.30 12.08
N VAL A 60 7.78 9.21 11.97
CA VAL A 60 7.06 9.76 13.11
C VAL A 60 5.60 9.32 13.11
N LYS A 61 5.03 9.15 14.31
CA LYS A 61 3.61 8.83 14.51
C LYS A 61 2.93 9.99 15.23
N GLY A 62 1.67 10.23 14.82
CA GLY A 62 0.88 11.28 15.44
C GLY A 62 1.38 12.67 15.08
N ASP A 63 1.18 13.60 16.00
CA ASP A 63 1.52 15.01 15.82
C ASP A 63 2.92 15.32 16.38
N ALA A 64 3.95 14.88 15.66
CA ALA A 64 5.34 15.09 16.04
C ALA A 64 5.78 16.54 15.87
N PRO A 65 6.73 17.02 16.71
CA PRO A 65 7.28 18.37 16.58
C PRO A 65 8.14 18.52 15.31
N VAL A 66 8.08 19.72 14.71
CA VAL A 66 8.94 20.14 13.61
C VAL A 66 9.50 21.53 13.88
N LYS A 67 10.66 21.82 13.32
CA LYS A 67 11.35 23.13 13.48
C LYS A 67 12.00 23.58 12.19
N ASP A 68 12.42 24.81 12.18
CA ASP A 68 13.18 25.37 11.06
C ASP A 68 14.46 24.56 10.79
N GLY A 69 14.71 24.29 9.51
CA GLY A 69 15.82 23.47 9.06
C GLY A 69 15.53 21.96 8.94
N ASP A 70 14.37 21.48 9.40
CA ASP A 70 14.01 20.08 9.28
C ASP A 70 13.67 19.68 7.83
N GLU A 71 13.99 18.43 7.49
CA GLU A 71 13.52 17.74 6.29
C GLU A 71 12.32 16.86 6.64
N VAL A 72 11.18 17.14 6.05
CA VAL A 72 9.95 16.37 6.27
C VAL A 72 9.59 15.63 4.98
N ALA A 73 9.55 14.30 5.01
CA ALA A 73 9.10 13.53 3.86
C ALA A 73 7.63 13.14 4.04
N LEU A 74 6.82 13.47 3.03
CA LEU A 74 5.42 13.09 2.94
C LEU A 74 5.28 11.95 1.93
N MET A 75 4.95 10.79 2.44
CA MET A 75 4.76 9.57 1.65
C MET A 75 3.30 9.18 1.72
N PRO A 76 2.58 9.14 0.60
CA PRO A 76 1.26 8.52 0.61
C PRO A 76 1.43 7.07 1.05
N PRO A 77 0.41 6.46 1.69
CA PRO A 77 0.45 5.04 1.98
C PRO A 77 0.81 4.33 0.67
N PHE A 78 1.71 3.36 0.75
CA PHE A 78 2.15 2.61 -0.41
C PHE A 78 0.98 1.84 -1.04
N SER A 79 0.09 2.56 -1.70
CA SER A 79 -0.82 2.02 -2.68
C SER A 79 -0.08 2.11 -4.02
N GLY A 80 0.54 1.04 -4.44
CA GLY A 80 1.20 0.99 -5.73
C GLY A 80 0.21 1.32 -6.84
N GLY A 81 0.32 2.51 -7.40
CA GLY A 81 -0.41 2.96 -8.59
C GLY A 81 -1.67 3.79 -8.30
N SER A 82 -1.78 4.89 -9.02
CA SER A 82 -2.90 5.82 -9.13
C SER A 82 -4.12 5.15 -9.76
N GLY A 83 -4.94 4.53 -8.92
CA GLY A 83 -6.20 3.92 -9.33
C GLY A 83 -6.70 3.10 -8.14
N ALA A 84 -7.56 3.68 -7.35
CA ALA A 84 -7.79 3.35 -5.94
C ALA A 84 -8.54 2.03 -5.64
N HIS A 85 -8.48 1.02 -6.47
CA HIS A 85 -9.31 -0.17 -6.31
C HIS A 85 -8.50 -1.38 -5.86
N GLY A 86 -7.49 -1.81 -6.60
CA GLY A 86 -6.56 -2.83 -6.14
C GLY A 86 -5.45 -2.22 -5.29
N ARG A 87 -4.98 -2.95 -4.28
CA ARG A 87 -3.94 -2.48 -3.37
C ARG A 87 -2.88 -3.53 -3.05
N ILE A 88 -1.73 -3.07 -2.62
CA ILE A 88 -0.78 -3.89 -1.87
C ILE A 88 -0.85 -3.50 -0.40
N CYS A 89 -0.77 -4.48 0.48
CA CYS A 89 -0.80 -4.23 1.92
C CYS A 89 -0.06 -5.33 2.67
N ILE A 90 0.78 -4.91 3.63
CA ILE A 90 1.30 -5.79 4.66
C ILE A 90 0.69 -5.34 5.98
N GLN A 91 0.06 -6.25 6.70
CA GLN A 91 -0.68 -5.93 7.92
C GLN A 91 -0.66 -7.08 8.93
N THR A 92 -0.82 -6.77 10.20
CA THR A 92 -0.93 -7.78 11.26
C THR A 92 -2.36 -8.24 11.48
N GLY A 93 -3.33 -7.35 11.26
CA GLY A 93 -4.76 -7.65 11.43
C GLY A 93 -5.35 -8.50 10.30
N PRO A 94 -6.54 -9.07 10.51
CA PRO A 94 -7.27 -9.81 9.48
C PRO A 94 -7.70 -8.89 8.33
N PHE A 95 -8.05 -9.47 7.20
CA PHE A 95 -8.66 -8.81 6.06
C PHE A 95 -9.96 -9.53 5.67
N SER A 96 -10.87 -8.78 5.04
CA SER A 96 -12.11 -9.32 4.49
C SER A 96 -11.95 -9.55 2.98
N LEU A 97 -12.14 -10.79 2.55
CA LEU A 97 -12.13 -11.15 1.13
C LEU A 97 -13.24 -10.39 0.37
N ASP A 98 -14.43 -10.34 0.93
CA ASP A 98 -15.58 -9.70 0.28
C ASP A 98 -15.36 -8.20 0.07
N GLU A 99 -14.82 -7.51 1.09
CA GLU A 99 -14.50 -6.08 0.96
C GLU A 99 -13.45 -5.81 -0.11
N GLU A 100 -12.44 -6.64 -0.21
CA GLU A 100 -11.39 -6.47 -1.23
C GLU A 100 -11.91 -6.76 -2.64
N ILE A 101 -12.79 -7.75 -2.80
CA ILE A 101 -13.45 -8.03 -4.08
C ILE A 101 -14.37 -6.87 -4.47
N GLU A 102 -15.20 -6.37 -3.55
CA GLU A 102 -16.09 -5.24 -3.85
C GLU A 102 -15.30 -3.98 -4.21
N ARG A 103 -14.19 -3.72 -3.54
CA ARG A 103 -13.28 -2.64 -3.90
C ARG A 103 -12.71 -2.83 -5.31
N LEU A 104 -12.27 -4.04 -5.62
CA LEU A 104 -11.67 -4.35 -6.91
C LEU A 104 -12.66 -4.22 -8.08
N LYS A 105 -13.93 -4.59 -7.86
CA LYS A 105 -15.02 -4.41 -8.84
C LYS A 105 -15.24 -2.96 -9.23
N GLN A 106 -14.95 -2.01 -8.34
CA GLN A 106 -15.10 -0.57 -8.63
C GLN A 106 -14.03 -0.05 -9.60
N ALA A 107 -12.98 -0.83 -9.90
CA ALA A 107 -11.89 -0.40 -10.78
C ALA A 107 -12.34 -0.18 -12.22
N SER A 108 -13.28 -0.98 -12.72
CA SER A 108 -13.76 -0.85 -14.09
C SER A 108 -15.03 -1.68 -14.32
N PRO A 109 -16.00 -1.16 -15.08
CA PRO A 109 -17.14 -1.96 -15.55
C PRO A 109 -16.74 -3.02 -16.60
N ALA A 110 -15.51 -2.99 -17.11
CA ALA A 110 -14.99 -3.95 -18.07
C ALA A 110 -14.44 -5.24 -17.41
N ILE A 111 -14.55 -5.38 -16.09
CA ILE A 111 -14.14 -6.61 -15.39
C ILE A 111 -15.11 -7.74 -15.75
N GLY A 112 -14.59 -8.74 -16.45
CA GLY A 112 -15.32 -9.96 -16.77
C GLY A 112 -14.92 -11.17 -15.90
N ALA A 113 -13.78 -11.08 -15.20
CA ALA A 113 -13.31 -12.13 -14.32
C ALA A 113 -12.52 -11.57 -13.13
N ILE A 114 -12.76 -12.13 -11.95
CA ILE A 114 -11.91 -11.96 -10.78
C ILE A 114 -11.49 -13.35 -10.32
N VAL A 115 -10.17 -13.57 -10.20
CA VAL A 115 -9.59 -14.80 -9.65
C VAL A 115 -8.91 -14.46 -8.35
N THR A 116 -9.17 -15.27 -7.33
CA THR A 116 -8.59 -15.09 -5.99
C THR A 116 -7.77 -16.31 -5.59
N PHE A 117 -6.64 -16.06 -4.96
CA PHE A 117 -5.88 -17.03 -4.19
C PHE A 117 -5.90 -16.59 -2.72
N LEU A 118 -6.36 -17.49 -1.87
CA LEU A 118 -6.38 -17.30 -0.42
C LEU A 118 -5.47 -18.35 0.22
N GLY A 119 -4.38 -17.92 0.83
CA GLY A 119 -3.49 -18.77 1.59
C GLY A 119 -3.83 -18.74 3.08
N THR A 120 -3.83 -19.91 3.71
CA THR A 120 -4.14 -20.08 5.13
C THR A 120 -3.03 -20.81 5.87
N THR A 121 -2.94 -20.61 7.19
CA THR A 121 -2.02 -21.34 8.06
C THR A 121 -2.48 -22.79 8.20
N ARG A 122 -1.62 -23.74 7.82
CA ARG A 122 -1.88 -25.19 7.94
C ARG A 122 -1.38 -25.72 9.28
N ASP A 123 -2.00 -26.77 9.77
CA ASP A 123 -1.62 -27.52 10.98
C ASP A 123 -0.38 -28.41 10.79
N ILE A 124 -0.01 -28.71 9.55
CA ILE A 124 1.16 -29.52 9.19
C ILE A 124 2.01 -28.79 8.17
N SER A 125 3.32 -28.71 8.44
CA SER A 125 4.31 -28.22 7.49
C SER A 125 5.52 -29.16 7.48
N ARG A 126 5.91 -29.65 6.29
CA ARG A 126 7.02 -30.58 6.10
C ARG A 126 6.96 -31.80 7.07
N GLU A 127 5.77 -32.40 7.18
CA GLU A 127 5.47 -33.54 8.05
C GLU A 127 5.58 -33.28 9.57
N LYS A 128 5.65 -32.01 9.98
CA LYS A 128 5.69 -31.62 11.38
C LYS A 128 4.43 -30.85 11.78
N PRO A 129 3.89 -31.10 12.99
CA PRO A 129 2.75 -30.35 13.48
C PRO A 129 3.14 -28.88 13.69
N VAL A 130 2.26 -27.96 13.28
CA VAL A 130 2.40 -26.52 13.41
C VAL A 130 1.26 -26.01 14.29
N ALA A 131 1.58 -25.34 15.38
CA ALA A 131 0.58 -24.71 16.24
C ALA A 131 0.29 -23.24 15.81
N LYS A 132 1.30 -22.56 15.30
CA LYS A 132 1.23 -21.17 14.82
C LYS A 132 2.28 -20.93 13.76
N LEU A 133 2.04 -19.96 12.89
CA LEU A 133 3.02 -19.41 11.98
C LEU A 133 3.43 -18.01 12.47
N GLU A 134 4.70 -17.72 12.44
CA GLU A 134 5.22 -16.37 12.74
C GLU A 134 5.96 -15.84 11.52
N PHE A 135 5.45 -14.74 10.98
CA PHE A 135 5.99 -14.11 9.79
C PHE A 135 6.58 -12.74 10.15
N GLU A 136 7.87 -12.60 9.92
CA GLU A 136 8.58 -11.32 10.04
C GLU A 136 8.85 -10.76 8.64
N HIS A 137 8.90 -9.45 8.52
CA HIS A 137 9.25 -8.78 7.28
C HIS A 137 10.12 -7.55 7.58
N TYR A 138 10.88 -7.13 6.58
CA TYR A 138 11.59 -5.86 6.63
C TYR A 138 10.70 -4.77 6.04
N PRO A 139 10.23 -3.80 6.88
CA PRO A 139 9.37 -2.70 6.43
C PRO A 139 9.99 -1.95 5.24
N GLY A 140 9.17 -1.64 4.25
CA GLY A 140 9.57 -0.94 3.02
C GLY A 140 10.10 -1.86 1.92
N MET A 141 10.87 -2.91 2.23
CA MET A 141 11.38 -3.82 1.21
C MET A 141 10.29 -4.78 0.71
N ALA A 142 9.51 -5.31 1.63
CA ALA A 142 8.42 -6.23 1.28
C ALA A 142 7.31 -5.50 0.48
N GLU A 143 6.91 -4.30 0.89
CA GLU A 143 5.94 -3.48 0.15
C GLU A 143 6.46 -3.15 -1.26
N LYS A 144 7.73 -2.80 -1.40
CA LYS A 144 8.37 -2.57 -2.69
C LYS A 144 8.27 -3.80 -3.58
N LYS A 145 8.62 -4.98 -3.05
CA LYS A 145 8.54 -6.25 -3.79
C LYS A 145 7.11 -6.56 -4.23
N LEU A 146 6.12 -6.42 -3.35
CA LEU A 146 4.71 -6.59 -3.70
C LEU A 146 4.27 -5.60 -4.79
N GLY A 147 4.72 -4.36 -4.72
CA GLY A 147 4.47 -3.34 -5.73
C GLY A 147 5.05 -3.70 -7.10
N GLU A 148 6.26 -4.25 -7.13
CA GLU A 148 6.92 -4.72 -8.35
C GLU A 148 6.16 -5.91 -8.97
N ILE A 149 5.75 -6.90 -8.15
CA ILE A 149 4.95 -8.05 -8.58
C ILE A 149 3.63 -7.56 -9.20
N ARG A 150 2.90 -6.68 -8.49
CA ARG A 150 1.64 -6.12 -8.98
C ARG A 150 1.81 -5.38 -10.30
N ALA A 151 2.76 -4.46 -10.38
CA ALA A 151 3.00 -3.67 -11.60
C ALA A 151 3.39 -4.55 -12.79
N ARG A 152 4.20 -5.58 -12.54
CA ARG A 152 4.61 -6.55 -13.54
C ARG A 152 3.44 -7.40 -14.01
N ALA A 153 2.61 -7.90 -13.09
CA ALA A 153 1.41 -8.66 -13.42
C ALA A 153 0.44 -7.84 -14.29
N ILE A 154 0.14 -6.60 -13.91
CA ILE A 154 -0.76 -5.72 -14.68
C ILE A 154 -0.23 -5.52 -16.10
N ARG A 155 1.07 -5.24 -16.24
CA ARG A 155 1.68 -4.98 -17.54
C ARG A 155 1.75 -6.22 -18.43
N GLU A 156 2.19 -7.37 -17.89
CA GLU A 156 2.45 -8.58 -18.68
C GLU A 156 1.18 -9.32 -19.09
N TYR A 157 0.13 -9.26 -18.24
CA TYR A 157 -1.13 -9.96 -18.52
C TYR A 157 -2.28 -9.03 -18.93
N GLY A 158 -2.03 -7.72 -19.08
CA GLY A 158 -3.04 -6.75 -19.49
C GLY A 158 -4.22 -6.64 -18.52
N LEU A 159 -3.95 -6.71 -17.24
CA LEU A 159 -5.00 -6.75 -16.21
C LEU A 159 -5.63 -5.37 -15.99
N ILE A 160 -6.83 -5.39 -15.44
CA ILE A 160 -7.50 -4.17 -15.00
C ILE A 160 -6.93 -3.72 -13.67
N ASP A 161 -6.82 -4.63 -12.69
CA ASP A 161 -6.20 -4.34 -11.40
C ASP A 161 -5.85 -5.61 -10.62
N VAL A 162 -5.04 -5.44 -9.55
CA VAL A 162 -4.60 -6.54 -8.67
C VAL A 162 -4.53 -6.06 -7.23
N THR A 163 -5.08 -6.84 -6.32
CA THR A 163 -4.86 -6.70 -4.87
C THR A 163 -3.93 -7.79 -4.37
N ILE A 164 -2.92 -7.43 -3.58
CA ILE A 164 -2.04 -8.36 -2.88
C ILE A 164 -1.96 -7.92 -1.42
N ILE A 165 -2.44 -8.77 -0.51
CA ILE A 165 -2.37 -8.54 0.93
C ILE A 165 -1.60 -9.68 1.56
N HIS A 166 -0.62 -9.37 2.38
CA HIS A 166 0.11 -10.36 3.18
C HIS A 166 0.03 -9.98 4.65
N ARG A 167 -0.29 -10.96 5.51
CA ARG A 167 -0.26 -10.76 6.96
C ARG A 167 1.11 -11.13 7.53
N THR A 168 1.47 -10.42 8.58
CA THR A 168 2.71 -10.63 9.35
C THR A 168 2.38 -10.77 10.84
N GLY A 169 3.36 -11.21 11.62
CA GLY A 169 3.18 -11.51 13.03
C GLY A 169 2.73 -12.95 13.26
N VAL A 170 2.12 -13.19 14.41
CA VAL A 170 1.71 -14.53 14.84
C VAL A 170 0.32 -14.86 14.33
N MET A 171 0.19 -15.96 13.59
CA MET A 171 -1.08 -16.44 13.02
C MET A 171 -1.37 -17.87 13.47
N PRO A 172 -2.48 -18.10 14.18
CA PRO A 172 -2.98 -19.44 14.50
C PRO A 172 -3.27 -20.28 13.25
N VAL A 173 -3.36 -21.58 13.42
CA VAL A 173 -3.82 -22.50 12.36
C VAL A 173 -5.22 -22.12 11.89
N GLY A 174 -5.45 -22.17 10.59
CA GLY A 174 -6.71 -21.80 9.93
C GLY A 174 -6.87 -20.33 9.58
N GLU A 175 -6.00 -19.45 10.09
CA GLU A 175 -6.03 -18.03 9.78
C GLU A 175 -5.57 -17.73 8.34
N ASN A 176 -6.20 -16.72 7.73
CA ASN A 176 -5.80 -16.22 6.41
C ASN A 176 -4.46 -15.49 6.50
N ILE A 177 -3.50 -15.85 5.65
CA ILE A 177 -2.16 -15.27 5.60
C ILE A 177 -2.00 -14.30 4.44
N VAL A 178 -2.46 -14.72 3.27
CA VAL A 178 -2.25 -13.99 2.03
C VAL A 178 -3.52 -13.99 1.18
N LEU A 179 -3.83 -12.86 0.59
CA LEU A 179 -4.84 -12.71 -0.44
C LEU A 179 -4.17 -12.14 -1.70
N ILE A 180 -4.41 -12.81 -2.83
CA ILE A 180 -4.17 -12.27 -4.16
C ILE A 180 -5.52 -12.25 -4.86
N ALA A 181 -5.96 -11.08 -5.35
CA ALA A 181 -7.18 -10.94 -6.13
C ALA A 181 -6.84 -10.19 -7.43
N VAL A 182 -7.12 -10.82 -8.55
CA VAL A 182 -6.76 -10.33 -9.89
C VAL A 182 -8.03 -10.06 -10.68
N ALA A 183 -8.19 -8.84 -11.17
CA ALA A 183 -9.29 -8.43 -12.04
C ALA A 183 -8.83 -8.28 -13.49
N ALA A 184 -9.49 -8.97 -14.39
CA ALA A 184 -9.21 -8.96 -15.82
C ALA A 184 -10.51 -8.91 -16.65
N LYS A 185 -10.38 -8.63 -17.95
CA LYS A 185 -11.49 -8.70 -18.90
C LYS A 185 -11.94 -10.15 -19.12
N HIS A 186 -10.98 -11.08 -19.13
CA HIS A 186 -11.27 -12.49 -19.38
C HIS A 186 -10.58 -13.37 -18.32
N ARG A 187 -11.12 -14.58 -18.13
CA ARG A 187 -10.65 -15.51 -17.08
C ARG A 187 -9.23 -16.02 -17.31
N ASP A 188 -8.80 -16.15 -18.55
CA ASP A 188 -7.51 -16.77 -18.91
C ASP A 188 -6.33 -15.97 -18.36
N GLU A 189 -6.37 -14.64 -18.57
CA GLU A 189 -5.38 -13.71 -18.05
C GLU A 189 -5.43 -13.67 -16.52
N ALA A 190 -6.65 -13.69 -15.95
CA ALA A 190 -6.83 -13.65 -14.50
C ALA A 190 -6.22 -14.89 -13.80
N PHE A 191 -6.43 -16.11 -14.34
CA PHE A 191 -5.83 -17.32 -13.78
C PHE A 191 -4.30 -17.33 -13.92
N LYS A 192 -3.78 -16.99 -15.11
CA LYS A 192 -2.32 -16.91 -15.35
C LYS A 192 -1.65 -15.91 -14.42
N ALA A 193 -2.23 -14.72 -14.29
CA ALA A 193 -1.67 -13.67 -13.45
C ALA A 193 -1.78 -13.99 -11.96
N CYS A 194 -2.86 -14.59 -11.50
CA CYS A 194 -2.99 -15.03 -10.12
C CYS A 194 -1.92 -16.07 -9.76
N ARG A 195 -1.68 -17.04 -10.64
CA ARG A 195 -0.59 -18.01 -10.51
C ARG A 195 0.76 -17.31 -10.49
N PHE A 196 1.02 -16.42 -11.43
CA PHE A 196 2.25 -15.63 -11.47
C PHE A 196 2.49 -14.87 -10.16
N CYS A 197 1.47 -14.17 -9.63
CA CYS A 197 1.61 -13.40 -8.41
C CYS A 197 1.98 -14.27 -7.20
N ILE A 198 1.41 -15.46 -7.06
CA ILE A 198 1.76 -16.35 -5.92
C ILE A 198 3.12 -17.02 -6.11
N ASP A 199 3.54 -17.29 -7.33
CA ASP A 199 4.84 -17.90 -7.62
C ASP A 199 6.01 -16.91 -7.40
N GLU A 200 5.76 -15.58 -7.52
CA GLU A 200 6.76 -14.50 -7.31
C GLU A 200 6.80 -13.97 -5.87
N LEU A 201 5.82 -14.33 -5.04
CA LEU A 201 5.69 -13.92 -3.64
C LEU A 201 6.63 -14.73 -2.72
#